data_d3f3dcd287e08e3f54af8d8eb36fd166
#
_entry.id   d3f3dcd287e08e3f54af8d8eb36fd166
#
_cell.length_a   1.000
_cell.length_b   1.000
_cell.length_c   1.000
_cell.angle_alpha   90.00
_cell.angle_beta   90.00
_cell.angle_gamma   90.00
#
_symmetry.space_group_name_H-M   'P 1'
#
loop_
_entity.id
_entity.type
_entity.pdbx_description
1 polymer ?
#
loop_
_entity_poly.entity_id
_entity_poly.type
_entity_poly.pdbx_seq_one_letter_code
_entity_poly.pdbx_strand_id
1 'polypeptide(L)'
;MKPAFQLTLEMALTPLCEVNKNGIMPAVASGQRVISYEVIEKEFCYDISEEDYEVLLRIVEAEAGGEDIEGKMLVAGGVMNRVASEDFPDTVKEVVFQRSENSVQFSPAYSGRYYTVEVSEETIEAVNRVLEGEDISCGALYFAARKRADSENMRWFDEELTFLFSHGGHEFFY
;
A
#
# COMPACT_ATOMS: atom_id res chain seq x y z
N MET A 1 11.79 -5.88 21.17
CA MET A 1 12.13 -6.97 20.23
C MET A 1 10.89 -7.23 19.41
N LYS A 2 10.84 -6.70 18.20
CA LYS A 2 9.76 -6.99 17.24
C LYS A 2 9.83 -8.48 16.88
N PRO A 3 8.72 -9.21 16.74
CA PRO A 3 8.77 -10.57 16.22
C PRO A 3 9.25 -10.52 14.76
N ALA A 4 10.30 -11.28 14.47
CA ALA A 4 10.80 -11.45 13.11
C ALA A 4 9.70 -12.16 12.30
N PHE A 5 9.12 -11.47 11.33
CA PHE A 5 8.28 -12.10 10.30
C PHE A 5 9.19 -12.95 9.42
N GLN A 6 9.21 -14.24 9.69
CA GLN A 6 9.81 -15.23 8.83
C GLN A 6 8.84 -15.47 7.67
N LEU A 7 9.16 -14.93 6.50
CA LEU A 7 8.55 -15.33 5.24
C LEU A 7 8.94 -16.78 4.96
N THR A 8 8.13 -17.72 5.42
CA THR A 8 8.13 -19.08 4.89
C THR A 8 7.28 -19.10 3.64
N LEU A 9 7.96 -19.08 2.49
CA LEU A 9 7.38 -19.38 1.21
C LEU A 9 7.02 -20.88 1.18
N GLU A 10 5.90 -21.26 1.75
CA GLU A 10 5.28 -22.56 1.50
C GLU A 10 4.36 -22.41 0.27
N MET A 11 4.89 -22.83 -0.87
CA MET A 11 4.06 -23.13 -2.03
C MET A 11 3.18 -24.34 -1.68
N ALA A 12 2.03 -24.09 -1.09
CA ALA A 12 0.98 -25.08 -0.97
C ALA A 12 0.34 -25.25 -2.35
N LEU A 13 0.79 -26.29 -3.06
CA LEU A 13 0.04 -26.87 -4.16
C LEU A 13 -1.24 -27.46 -3.58
N THR A 14 -2.35 -26.71 -3.66
CA THR A 14 -3.67 -27.27 -3.37
C THR A 14 -4.01 -28.26 -4.47
N PRO A 15 -4.40 -29.51 -4.12
CA PRO A 15 -4.80 -30.48 -5.12
C PRO A 15 -6.15 -30.09 -5.70
N LEU A 16 -6.20 -30.16 -7.02
CA LEU A 16 -7.39 -30.11 -7.85
C LEU A 16 -8.51 -30.99 -7.29
N CYS A 17 -9.65 -30.36 -7.13
CA CYS A 17 -11.01 -30.90 -7.16
C CYS A 17 -11.15 -32.41 -7.19
N GLU A 18 -11.52 -33.03 -6.07
CA GLU A 18 -12.07 -34.36 -6.06
C GLU A 18 -13.49 -34.35 -6.65
N VAL A 19 -13.62 -34.92 -7.81
CA VAL A 19 -14.91 -35.19 -8.45
C VAL A 19 -15.64 -36.25 -7.63
N ASN A 20 -16.70 -35.85 -6.93
CA ASN A 20 -17.59 -36.76 -6.22
C ASN A 20 -18.34 -37.65 -7.21
N LYS A 21 -18.01 -38.95 -7.20
CA LYS A 21 -18.62 -39.99 -8.01
C LYS A 21 -19.91 -40.49 -7.40
N ASN A 22 -20.94 -39.66 -7.28
CA ASN A 22 -22.31 -40.16 -7.04
C ASN A 22 -23.28 -39.32 -7.86
N GLY A 23 -23.46 -39.80 -9.08
CA GLY A 23 -24.44 -39.23 -10.01
C GLY A 23 -25.86 -39.48 -9.58
N ILE A 24 -26.52 -38.46 -9.08
CA ILE A 24 -27.95 -38.27 -9.19
C ILE A 24 -28.14 -36.81 -9.55
N MET A 25 -28.41 -36.55 -10.82
CA MET A 25 -28.87 -35.23 -11.25
C MET A 25 -30.37 -35.12 -10.94
N PRO A 26 -30.83 -34.17 -10.10
CA PRO A 26 -32.21 -33.80 -10.07
C PRO A 26 -32.57 -33.09 -11.37
N ALA A 27 -33.69 -33.47 -11.96
CA ALA A 27 -34.23 -32.85 -13.17
C ALA A 27 -34.42 -31.34 -12.95
N VAL A 28 -33.73 -30.55 -13.72
CA VAL A 28 -33.81 -29.08 -13.65
C VAL A 28 -35.07 -28.65 -14.38
N ALA A 29 -36.06 -28.14 -13.63
CA ALA A 29 -37.16 -27.39 -14.20
C ALA A 29 -36.61 -26.11 -14.87
N SER A 30 -37.07 -25.89 -16.10
CA SER A 30 -36.61 -24.84 -16.99
C SER A 30 -36.62 -23.44 -16.32
N GLY A 31 -35.52 -22.74 -16.36
CA GLY A 31 -35.55 -21.28 -16.46
C GLY A 31 -34.82 -20.44 -15.43
N GLN A 32 -34.18 -20.97 -14.41
CA GLN A 32 -33.34 -20.14 -13.52
C GLN A 32 -31.92 -20.68 -13.43
N ARG A 33 -30.99 -19.98 -14.10
CA ARG A 33 -29.58 -20.13 -13.80
C ARG A 33 -29.30 -19.44 -12.46
N VAL A 34 -29.13 -20.23 -11.41
CA VAL A 34 -28.54 -19.75 -10.17
C VAL A 34 -27.04 -19.62 -10.42
N ILE A 35 -26.58 -18.40 -10.61
CA ILE A 35 -25.16 -18.11 -10.61
C ILE A 35 -24.78 -17.94 -9.15
N SER A 36 -24.14 -18.96 -8.56
CA SER A 36 -23.49 -18.78 -7.26
C SER A 36 -22.21 -18.01 -7.48
N TYR A 37 -22.13 -16.81 -6.93
CA TYR A 37 -20.89 -16.08 -6.83
C TYR A 37 -20.18 -16.54 -5.55
N GLU A 38 -19.02 -17.15 -5.68
CA GLU A 38 -18.08 -17.20 -4.56
C GLU A 38 -17.53 -15.77 -4.39
N VAL A 39 -17.87 -15.14 -3.31
CA VAL A 39 -17.20 -13.93 -2.87
C VAL A 39 -15.85 -14.39 -2.33
N ILE A 40 -14.79 -14.20 -3.10
CA ILE A 40 -13.43 -14.36 -2.59
C ILE A 40 -13.18 -13.11 -1.74
N GLU A 41 -13.28 -13.27 -0.43
CA GLU A 41 -12.80 -12.25 0.50
C GLU A 41 -11.28 -12.24 0.38
N LYS A 42 -10.73 -11.14 -0.12
CA LYS A 42 -9.29 -10.92 -0.14
C LYS A 42 -8.86 -10.54 1.27
N GLU A 43 -7.93 -11.32 1.81
CA GLU A 43 -7.35 -11.01 3.11
C GLU A 43 -6.13 -10.10 2.92
N PHE A 44 -5.99 -9.08 3.76
CA PHE A 44 -4.80 -8.27 3.80
C PHE A 44 -3.65 -9.05 4.41
N CYS A 45 -2.45 -8.88 3.84
CA CYS A 45 -1.21 -9.44 4.38
C CYS A 45 -0.70 -8.67 5.62
N TYR A 46 -1.27 -7.50 5.89
CA TYR A 46 -0.92 -6.63 7.00
C TYR A 46 -2.08 -6.55 7.99
N ASP A 47 -1.76 -6.66 9.28
CA ASP A 47 -2.72 -6.36 10.36
C ASP A 47 -2.77 -4.83 10.53
N ILE A 48 -3.76 -4.21 9.90
CA ILE A 48 -3.93 -2.76 9.88
C ILE A 48 -5.26 -2.39 10.55
N SER A 49 -5.21 -1.40 11.44
CA SER A 49 -6.43 -0.87 12.06
C SER A 49 -7.28 -0.08 11.06
N GLU A 50 -8.59 0.05 11.33
CA GLU A 50 -9.48 0.88 10.51
C GLU A 50 -9.00 2.35 10.46
N GLU A 51 -8.46 2.88 11.57
CA GLU A 51 -7.89 4.23 11.63
C GLU A 51 -6.65 4.34 10.73
N ASP A 52 -5.73 3.38 10.79
CA ASP A 52 -4.53 3.38 9.96
C ASP A 52 -4.85 3.22 8.46
N TYR A 53 -5.85 2.41 8.13
CA TYR A 53 -6.34 2.29 6.77
C TYR A 53 -6.86 3.62 6.20
N GLU A 54 -7.70 4.32 6.96
CA GLU A 54 -8.21 5.64 6.59
C GLU A 54 -7.07 6.66 6.44
N VAL A 55 -6.09 6.64 7.35
CA VAL A 55 -4.90 7.51 7.29
C VAL A 55 -4.08 7.21 6.03
N LEU A 56 -3.88 5.93 5.70
CA LEU A 56 -3.12 5.53 4.51
C LEU A 56 -3.81 6.00 3.23
N LEU A 57 -5.11 5.79 3.10
CA LEU A 57 -5.89 6.26 1.96
C LEU A 57 -5.74 7.77 1.75
N ARG A 58 -5.92 8.56 2.81
CA ARG A 58 -5.85 10.02 2.73
C ARG A 58 -4.47 10.55 2.40
N ILE A 59 -3.43 9.95 2.97
CA ILE A 59 -2.07 10.42 2.69
C ILE A 59 -1.63 10.08 1.27
N VAL A 60 -1.97 8.89 0.77
CA VAL A 60 -1.69 8.50 -0.61
C VAL A 60 -2.42 9.42 -1.60
N GLU A 61 -3.70 9.72 -1.38
CA GLU A 61 -4.44 10.67 -2.21
C GLU A 61 -3.82 12.09 -2.14
N ALA A 62 -3.41 12.52 -0.97
CA ALA A 62 -2.82 13.84 -0.79
C ALA A 62 -1.45 13.99 -1.44
N GLU A 63 -0.62 12.95 -1.47
CA GLU A 63 0.71 12.97 -2.10
C GLU A 63 0.67 12.64 -3.58
N ALA A 64 -0.08 11.61 -3.96
CA ALA A 64 -0.05 11.00 -5.28
C ALA A 64 -1.40 11.02 -6.02
N GLY A 65 -2.37 11.85 -5.62
CA GLY A 65 -3.69 11.89 -6.27
C GLY A 65 -3.68 12.22 -7.76
N GLY A 66 -2.62 12.84 -8.27
CA GLY A 66 -2.41 13.10 -9.69
C GLY A 66 -1.51 12.10 -10.43
N GLU A 67 -1.00 11.09 -9.73
CA GLU A 67 -0.19 10.01 -10.30
C GLU A 67 -1.10 8.85 -10.77
N ASP A 68 -0.54 7.95 -11.58
CA ASP A 68 -1.20 6.70 -11.95
C ASP A 68 -1.27 5.73 -10.75
N ILE A 69 -1.92 4.59 -10.95
CA ILE A 69 -2.13 3.60 -9.89
C ILE A 69 -0.80 3.07 -9.32
N GLU A 70 0.21 2.89 -10.16
CA GLU A 70 1.55 2.46 -9.73
C GLU A 70 2.22 3.53 -8.86
N GLY A 71 2.13 4.81 -9.23
CA GLY A 71 2.62 5.92 -8.42
C GLY A 71 1.96 6.00 -7.04
N LYS A 72 0.66 5.76 -6.97
CA LYS A 72 -0.09 5.65 -5.71
C LYS A 72 0.35 4.44 -4.89
N MET A 73 0.55 3.28 -5.53
CA MET A 73 1.08 2.07 -4.88
C MET A 73 2.48 2.29 -4.31
N LEU A 74 3.35 2.99 -5.05
CA LEU A 74 4.70 3.31 -4.59
C LEU A 74 4.71 4.17 -3.33
N VAL A 75 3.83 5.16 -3.25
CA VAL A 75 3.68 5.99 -2.04
C VAL A 75 3.12 5.16 -0.88
N ALA A 76 2.08 4.33 -1.12
CA ALA A 76 1.53 3.43 -0.11
C ALA A 76 2.59 2.43 0.39
N GLY A 77 3.33 1.79 -0.53
CA GLY A 77 4.43 0.87 -0.22
C GLY A 77 5.52 1.52 0.61
N GLY A 78 5.92 2.77 0.28
CA GLY A 78 6.88 3.53 1.07
C GLY A 78 6.44 3.78 2.51
N VAL A 79 5.14 4.05 2.74
CA VAL A 79 4.58 4.16 4.10
C VAL A 79 4.64 2.80 4.83
N MET A 80 4.24 1.72 4.16
CA MET A 80 4.23 0.37 4.76
C MET A 80 5.65 -0.14 5.03
N ASN A 81 6.63 0.17 4.18
CA ASN A 81 8.04 -0.14 4.41
C ASN A 81 8.57 0.56 5.67
N ARG A 82 8.17 1.81 5.91
CA ARG A 82 8.54 2.51 7.14
C ARG A 82 7.93 1.84 8.37
N VAL A 83 6.65 1.48 8.33
CA VAL A 83 5.99 0.73 9.42
C VAL A 83 6.72 -0.58 9.71
N ALA A 84 7.25 -1.24 8.68
CA ALA A 84 8.01 -2.48 8.83
C ALA A 84 9.46 -2.28 9.32
N SER A 85 10.01 -1.07 9.18
CA SER A 85 11.39 -0.73 9.56
C SER A 85 11.52 -0.41 11.06
N GLU A 86 12.60 -0.86 11.70
CA GLU A 86 12.92 -0.53 13.10
C GLU A 86 13.28 0.96 13.31
N ASP A 87 13.60 1.67 12.24
CA ASP A 87 13.99 3.09 12.28
C ASP A 87 12.78 4.05 12.32
N PHE A 88 11.57 3.53 12.14
CA PHE A 88 10.33 4.29 12.07
C PHE A 88 9.30 3.81 13.09
N PRO A 89 8.23 4.61 13.34
CA PRO A 89 7.12 4.19 14.18
C PRO A 89 6.40 2.92 13.68
N ASP A 90 5.67 2.27 14.58
CA ASP A 90 5.06 0.96 14.34
C ASP A 90 3.67 1.02 13.69
N THR A 91 3.09 2.22 13.53
CA THR A 91 1.75 2.40 12.95
C THR A 91 1.77 3.39 11.79
N VAL A 92 0.84 3.22 10.86
CA VAL A 92 0.70 4.13 9.70
C VAL A 92 0.46 5.56 10.18
N LYS A 93 -0.41 5.73 11.17
CA LYS A 93 -0.73 7.03 11.74
C LYS A 93 0.52 7.72 12.29
N GLU A 94 1.31 7.02 13.08
CA GLU A 94 2.52 7.58 13.66
C GLU A 94 3.57 7.91 12.60
N VAL A 95 3.74 7.08 11.58
CA VAL A 95 4.62 7.34 10.42
C VAL A 95 4.17 8.59 9.67
N VAL A 96 2.87 8.70 9.35
CA VAL A 96 2.33 9.82 8.56
C VAL A 96 2.42 11.15 9.30
N PHE A 97 2.17 11.14 10.60
CA PHE A 97 2.21 12.35 11.44
C PHE A 97 3.55 12.53 12.16
N GLN A 98 4.58 11.74 11.81
CA GLN A 98 5.91 11.90 12.35
C GLN A 98 6.49 13.26 12.00
N ARG A 99 7.08 13.90 13.00
CA ARG A 99 7.77 15.20 12.84
C ARG A 99 9.01 15.25 13.71
N SER A 100 10.03 15.90 13.20
CA SER A 100 11.18 16.34 13.96
C SER A 100 11.08 17.83 14.28
N GLU A 101 12.06 18.38 14.98
CA GLU A 101 12.07 19.81 15.33
C GLU A 101 12.01 20.72 14.09
N ASN A 102 12.60 20.30 12.97
CA ASN A 102 12.76 21.13 11.77
C ASN A 102 12.11 20.56 10.51
N SER A 103 11.50 19.37 10.58
CA SER A 103 10.91 18.74 9.39
C SER A 103 9.66 17.93 9.71
N VAL A 104 8.81 17.79 8.69
CA VAL A 104 7.64 16.90 8.68
C VAL A 104 7.84 15.87 7.60
N GLN A 105 7.45 14.63 7.85
CA GLN A 105 7.63 13.54 6.89
C GLN A 105 6.70 13.69 5.69
N PHE A 106 5.46 14.09 5.94
CA PHE A 106 4.44 14.26 4.90
C PHE A 106 3.85 15.65 4.99
N SER A 107 4.21 16.53 4.07
CA SER A 107 3.76 17.91 4.05
C SER A 107 2.22 18.09 3.99
N PRO A 108 1.45 17.24 3.28
CA PRO A 108 -0.01 17.33 3.26
C PRO A 108 -0.67 17.17 4.63
N ALA A 109 -0.07 16.38 5.53
CA ALA A 109 -0.59 16.19 6.89
C ALA A 109 -0.62 17.50 7.69
N TYR A 110 0.24 18.46 7.34
CA TYR A 110 0.39 19.74 8.05
C TYR A 110 -0.11 20.95 7.26
N SER A 111 -0.18 20.86 5.93
CA SER A 111 -0.72 21.92 5.08
C SER A 111 -2.26 21.97 5.05
N GLY A 112 -2.93 20.98 5.68
CA GLY A 112 -4.38 20.85 5.67
C GLY A 112 -4.93 20.07 4.48
N ARG A 113 -4.12 19.76 3.44
CA ARG A 113 -4.55 19.01 2.25
C ARG A 113 -5.06 17.61 2.63
N TYR A 114 -4.39 16.92 3.56
CA TYR A 114 -4.81 15.63 4.09
C TYR A 114 -6.28 15.60 4.55
N TYR A 115 -6.77 16.69 5.15
CA TYR A 115 -8.13 16.77 5.69
C TYR A 115 -9.20 17.13 4.65
N THR A 116 -8.78 17.57 3.47
CA THR A 116 -9.68 18.10 2.43
C THR A 116 -9.72 17.24 1.17
N VAL A 117 -8.83 16.27 1.02
CA VAL A 117 -8.84 15.38 -0.16
C VAL A 117 -10.06 14.45 -0.14
N GLU A 118 -10.61 14.23 -1.31
CA GLU A 118 -11.58 13.17 -1.58
C GLU A 118 -10.82 11.98 -2.13
N VAL A 119 -10.88 10.85 -1.43
CA VAL A 119 -10.17 9.63 -1.83
C VAL A 119 -10.81 9.05 -3.07
N SER A 120 -10.03 8.87 -4.12
CA SER A 120 -10.48 8.29 -5.38
C SER A 120 -10.54 6.76 -5.33
N GLU A 121 -11.35 6.17 -6.22
CA GLU A 121 -11.42 4.70 -6.35
C GLU A 121 -10.05 4.10 -6.74
N GLU A 122 -9.26 4.79 -7.57
CA GLU A 122 -7.91 4.36 -7.92
C GLU A 122 -6.97 4.33 -6.70
N THR A 123 -7.11 5.28 -5.77
CA THR A 123 -6.34 5.28 -4.53
C THR A 123 -6.74 4.12 -3.63
N ILE A 124 -8.04 3.84 -3.52
CA ILE A 124 -8.53 2.67 -2.78
C ILE A 124 -7.97 1.38 -3.39
N GLU A 125 -8.01 1.23 -4.71
CA GLU A 125 -7.44 0.08 -5.41
C GLU A 125 -5.94 -0.06 -5.15
N ALA A 126 -5.17 1.03 -5.30
CA ALA A 126 -3.73 1.03 -5.10
C ALA A 126 -3.34 0.61 -3.67
N VAL A 127 -4.01 1.17 -2.66
CA VAL A 127 -3.77 0.85 -1.25
C VAL A 127 -4.14 -0.61 -0.97
N ASN A 128 -5.29 -1.09 -1.46
CA ASN A 128 -5.70 -2.47 -1.25
C ASN A 128 -4.70 -3.46 -1.87
N ARG A 129 -4.21 -3.21 -3.09
CA ARG A 129 -3.19 -4.05 -3.73
C ARG A 129 -1.92 -4.15 -2.89
N VAL A 130 -1.46 -3.04 -2.33
CA VAL A 130 -0.29 -3.04 -1.42
C VAL A 130 -0.58 -3.84 -0.16
N LEU A 131 -1.76 -3.65 0.46
CA LEU A 131 -2.15 -4.39 1.67
C LEU A 131 -2.38 -5.87 1.42
N GLU A 132 -2.74 -6.27 0.20
CA GLU A 132 -2.83 -7.66 -0.28
C GLU A 132 -1.44 -8.28 -0.55
N GLY A 133 -0.36 -7.50 -0.39
CA GLY A 133 1.03 -7.96 -0.50
C GLY A 133 1.71 -7.67 -1.84
N GLU A 134 1.09 -6.88 -2.72
CA GLU A 134 1.74 -6.45 -3.95
C GLU A 134 2.77 -5.36 -3.65
N ASP A 135 4.05 -5.65 -3.82
CA ASP A 135 5.15 -4.71 -3.59
C ASP A 135 5.92 -4.42 -4.87
N ILE A 136 5.85 -3.16 -5.30
CA ILE A 136 6.62 -2.61 -6.41
C ILE A 136 7.63 -1.55 -5.95
N SER A 137 7.70 -1.32 -4.64
CA SER A 137 8.49 -0.22 -4.04
C SER A 137 9.99 -0.50 -3.98
N CYS A 138 10.42 -1.75 -4.19
CA CYS A 138 11.81 -2.18 -4.02
C CYS A 138 12.40 -1.79 -2.66
N GLY A 139 11.57 -1.75 -1.61
CA GLY A 139 11.99 -1.38 -0.26
C GLY A 139 12.19 0.13 -0.06
N ALA A 140 11.72 1.00 -0.95
CA ALA A 140 11.86 2.45 -0.81
C ALA A 140 11.31 2.94 0.53
N LEU A 141 12.11 3.73 1.23
CA LEU A 141 11.73 4.38 2.49
C LEU A 141 11.45 5.87 2.31
N TYR A 142 12.00 6.48 1.26
CA TYR A 142 11.89 7.91 1.00
C TYR A 142 11.46 8.16 -0.44
N PHE A 143 10.75 9.26 -0.65
CA PHE A 143 10.45 9.76 -1.98
C PHE A 143 10.42 11.29 -1.99
N ALA A 144 10.70 11.87 -3.14
CA ALA A 144 10.66 13.31 -3.33
C ALA A 144 10.23 13.69 -4.75
N ALA A 145 9.43 14.73 -4.85
CA ALA A 145 9.14 15.38 -6.13
C ALA A 145 10.24 16.41 -6.42
N ARG A 146 11.38 15.98 -6.99
CA ARG A 146 12.57 16.82 -7.21
C ARG A 146 12.26 18.20 -7.82
N LYS A 147 11.33 18.26 -8.77
CA LYS A 147 10.96 19.53 -9.43
C LYS A 147 10.25 20.53 -8.51
N ARG A 148 9.73 20.06 -7.38
CA ARG A 148 8.97 20.87 -6.41
C ARG A 148 9.70 21.02 -5.08
N ALA A 149 10.70 20.17 -4.85
CA ALA A 149 11.46 20.17 -3.61
C ALA A 149 12.47 21.32 -3.57
N ASP A 150 12.76 21.78 -2.36
CA ASP A 150 13.85 22.73 -2.11
C ASP A 150 15.19 22.08 -2.43
N SER A 151 16.12 22.87 -2.99
CA SER A 151 17.45 22.40 -3.42
C SER A 151 18.33 21.93 -2.25
N GLU A 152 18.18 22.49 -1.06
CA GLU A 152 18.92 22.04 0.13
C GLU A 152 18.43 20.70 0.62
N ASN A 153 17.09 20.50 0.61
CA ASN A 153 16.50 19.20 0.94
C ASN A 153 16.95 18.14 -0.07
N MET A 154 16.93 18.44 -1.37
CA MET A 154 17.37 17.47 -2.39
C MET A 154 18.83 17.12 -2.28
N ARG A 155 19.71 18.06 -1.85
CA ARG A 155 21.11 17.74 -1.59
C ARG A 155 21.27 16.68 -0.52
N TRP A 156 20.47 16.75 0.57
CA TRP A 156 20.48 15.72 1.60
C TRP A 156 20.08 14.35 1.03
N PHE A 157 19.04 14.30 0.18
CA PHE A 157 18.65 13.05 -0.50
C PHE A 157 19.78 12.48 -1.35
N ASP A 158 20.50 13.34 -2.09
CA ASP A 158 21.59 12.93 -2.99
C ASP A 158 22.87 12.48 -2.22
N GLU A 159 23.11 13.04 -1.04
CA GLU A 159 24.32 12.77 -0.25
C GLU A 159 24.15 11.61 0.73
N GLU A 160 22.95 11.43 1.31
CA GLU A 160 22.72 10.50 2.43
C GLU A 160 21.91 9.26 2.04
N LEU A 161 21.16 9.31 0.95
CA LEU A 161 20.26 8.22 0.56
C LEU A 161 20.73 7.53 -0.73
N THR A 162 20.32 6.26 -0.88
CA THR A 162 20.55 5.52 -2.12
C THR A 162 19.37 5.70 -3.07
N PHE A 163 19.60 6.32 -4.22
CA PHE A 163 18.60 6.41 -5.29
C PHE A 163 18.25 5.01 -5.82
N LEU A 164 16.98 4.70 -5.93
CA LEU A 164 16.50 3.44 -6.46
C LEU A 164 15.97 3.59 -7.89
N PHE A 165 14.94 4.40 -8.08
CA PHE A 165 14.30 4.63 -9.37
C PHE A 165 13.44 5.90 -9.34
N SER A 166 12.90 6.26 -10.53
CA SER A 166 11.92 7.33 -10.67
C SER A 166 10.63 6.78 -11.26
N HIS A 167 9.49 7.30 -10.81
CA HIS A 167 8.17 7.03 -11.38
C HIS A 167 7.33 8.31 -11.34
N GLY A 168 6.65 8.62 -12.46
CA GLY A 168 5.83 9.82 -12.55
C GLY A 168 6.60 11.08 -12.21
N GLY A 169 6.13 11.82 -11.22
CA GLY A 169 6.76 13.04 -10.70
C GLY A 169 7.73 12.83 -9.55
N HIS A 170 7.93 11.58 -9.07
CA HIS A 170 8.68 11.24 -7.88
C HIS A 170 9.96 10.46 -8.16
N GLU A 171 10.95 10.66 -7.30
CA GLU A 171 12.15 9.85 -7.17
C GLU A 171 12.09 9.09 -5.84
N PHE A 172 12.48 7.81 -5.85
CA PHE A 172 12.40 6.91 -4.72
C PHE A 172 13.81 6.52 -4.25
N PHE A 173 13.99 6.42 -2.92
CA PHE A 173 15.27 6.21 -2.27
C PHE A 173 15.15 5.25 -1.10
N TYR A 174 16.31 4.67 -0.76
CA TYR A 174 16.50 3.84 0.43
C TYR A 174 17.58 4.45 1.33
#